data_54d457cebcd120952bae81ec9d8b35ae
#
_entry.id   54d457cebcd120952bae81ec9d8b35ae
#
_cell.length_a   1.000
_cell.length_b   1.000
_cell.length_c   1.000
_cell.angle_alpha   90.00
_cell.angle_beta   90.00
_cell.angle_gamma   90.00
#
_symmetry.space_group_name_H-M   'P 1'
#
loop_
_entity.id
_entity.type
_entity.pdbx_description
1 polymer ?
#
loop_
_entity_poly.entity_id
_entity_poly.type
_entity_poly.pdbx_seq_one_letter_code
_entity_poly.pdbx_strand_id
1 'polypeptide(L)'
;TLLNSGDPEEGDNPQASWASTPKSQPFTMTTQNVGTGVGILNCGQDGTFAGNKTAGGNSDANGYGNFLYDISDHPSFLAMCTGNLPTPAANTAEDEGPYKYFAPKLYTGDGASTLAITGLQFQPDWTWIKNRDTTDAHMFFDSSRGVTERLTIDTAVEGTDADTLKSFTSDGFTVGADVKCNTNTEKYVSWNWKINGGTTSSETDGGINTTCQTDADRGISIIQYAGDGGSSDVTMEHNLGAKPEFLIMKD
;
A
#
# COMPACT_ATOMS: atom_id res chain seq x y z
N THR A 1 2.52 29.34 18.36
CA THR A 1 2.80 30.43 19.32
C THR A 1 3.09 29.83 20.67
N LEU A 2 4.15 30.27 21.35
CA LEU A 2 4.46 29.91 22.74
C LEU A 2 3.98 31.05 23.63
N LEU A 3 3.27 30.70 24.69
CA LEU A 3 2.73 31.67 25.64
C LEU A 3 3.41 31.54 27.01
N ASN A 4 3.64 32.64 27.68
CA ASN A 4 4.12 32.72 29.04
C ASN A 4 3.04 33.37 29.91
N SER A 5 2.10 32.62 30.44
CA SER A 5 1.00 33.06 31.28
C SER A 5 -0.15 33.83 30.57
N GLY A 6 -0.26 33.77 29.27
CA GLY A 6 -1.38 34.37 28.54
C GLY A 6 -2.45 33.34 28.13
N ASP A 7 -3.59 33.84 27.68
CA ASP A 7 -4.62 33.05 27.05
C ASP A 7 -4.24 32.73 25.59
N PRO A 8 -4.14 31.46 25.17
CA PRO A 8 -3.80 31.14 23.81
C PRO A 8 -4.88 31.57 22.79
N GLU A 9 -6.12 31.72 23.19
CA GLU A 9 -7.22 32.18 22.33
C GLU A 9 -7.06 33.65 21.96
N GLU A 10 -6.67 34.47 22.93
CA GLU A 10 -6.44 35.91 22.73
C GLU A 10 -5.08 36.20 22.09
N GLY A 11 -4.19 35.21 21.98
CA GLY A 11 -2.84 35.38 21.46
C GLY A 11 -1.93 36.18 22.39
N ASP A 12 -2.26 36.25 23.67
CA ASP A 12 -1.58 37.05 24.68
C ASP A 12 -0.16 36.54 24.97
N ASN A 13 0.75 37.49 25.18
CA ASN A 13 2.13 37.24 25.60
C ASN A 13 2.87 36.11 24.84
N PRO A 14 2.87 36.09 23.51
CA PRO A 14 3.62 35.06 22.78
C PRO A 14 5.13 35.21 23.07
N GLN A 15 5.76 34.14 23.52
CA GLN A 15 7.23 34.13 23.72
C GLN A 15 7.98 33.94 22.42
N ALA A 16 7.36 33.35 21.41
CA ALA A 16 7.87 33.24 20.07
C ALA A 16 6.71 33.25 19.04
N SER A 17 6.92 33.93 17.95
CA SER A 17 6.03 33.88 16.79
C SER A 17 6.85 33.59 15.54
N TRP A 18 6.29 32.79 14.64
CA TRP A 18 6.90 32.53 13.34
C TRP A 18 6.08 33.22 12.25
N ALA A 19 6.78 33.97 11.40
CA ALA A 19 6.18 34.38 10.12
C ALA A 19 5.80 33.15 9.32
N SER A 20 4.75 33.23 8.52
CA SER A 20 4.27 32.13 7.68
C SER A 20 5.35 31.74 6.67
N THR A 21 6.11 30.72 6.98
CA THR A 21 7.02 30.07 6.04
C THR A 21 6.41 28.79 5.50
N PRO A 22 6.72 28.39 4.25
CA PRO A 22 6.23 27.14 3.67
C PRO A 22 6.65 25.95 4.55
N LYS A 23 5.69 25.14 4.93
CA LYS A 23 5.83 24.07 5.95
C LYS A 23 6.14 22.73 5.31
N SER A 24 7.14 22.67 4.45
CA SER A 24 7.60 21.43 3.81
C SER A 24 8.68 20.69 4.62
N GLN A 25 9.06 21.21 5.79
CA GLN A 25 10.09 20.60 6.63
C GLN A 25 9.48 19.95 7.88
N PRO A 26 10.03 18.83 8.34
CA PRO A 26 9.61 18.23 9.59
C PRO A 26 9.81 19.20 10.74
N PHE A 27 8.80 19.32 11.60
CA PHE A 27 8.80 20.22 12.72
C PHE A 27 9.07 19.42 14.01
N THR A 28 10.11 19.77 14.73
CA THR A 28 10.41 19.18 16.04
C THR A 28 10.13 20.21 17.11
N MET A 29 9.26 19.87 18.06
CA MET A 29 9.03 20.71 19.23
C MET A 29 9.96 20.26 20.35
N THR A 30 10.82 21.18 20.79
CA THR A 30 11.68 20.97 21.95
C THR A 30 11.28 21.91 23.07
N THR A 31 11.10 21.38 24.29
CA THR A 31 10.92 22.18 25.49
C THR A 31 12.20 22.14 26.30
N GLN A 32 12.74 23.29 26.66
CA GLN A 32 13.87 23.41 27.57
C GLN A 32 13.36 23.97 28.89
N ASN A 33 13.46 23.19 29.97
CA ASN A 33 13.20 23.66 31.31
C ASN A 33 14.45 24.30 31.91
N VAL A 34 14.31 25.54 32.33
CA VAL A 34 15.34 26.24 33.12
C VAL A 34 14.85 26.29 34.56
N GLY A 35 15.38 25.43 35.42
CA GLY A 35 14.98 25.32 36.83
C GLY A 35 14.25 24.01 37.18
N THR A 36 13.44 24.01 38.22
CA THR A 36 12.70 22.84 38.73
C THR A 36 11.30 22.68 38.17
N GLY A 37 10.94 23.43 37.15
CA GLY A 37 9.62 23.37 36.51
C GLY A 37 9.45 22.12 35.62
N VAL A 38 8.23 21.57 35.61
CA VAL A 38 7.83 20.51 34.68
C VAL A 38 6.96 21.13 33.61
N GLY A 39 7.35 20.98 32.33
CA GLY A 39 6.52 21.37 31.20
C GLY A 39 5.66 20.20 30.76
N ILE A 40 4.35 20.41 30.62
CA ILE A 40 3.43 19.45 30.07
C ILE A 40 2.89 20.02 28.75
N LEU A 41 3.07 19.27 27.68
CA LEU A 41 2.57 19.62 26.35
C LEU A 41 1.29 18.84 26.05
N ASN A 42 0.24 19.53 25.66
CA ASN A 42 -0.99 18.93 25.12
C ASN A 42 -1.13 19.27 23.63
N CYS A 43 -1.10 18.24 22.78
CA CYS A 43 -1.38 18.36 21.37
C CYS A 43 -2.76 17.78 21.03
N GLY A 44 -3.71 17.89 21.98
CA GLY A 44 -5.05 17.36 21.87
C GLY A 44 -5.24 15.95 22.45
N GLN A 45 -4.24 15.39 23.13
CA GLN A 45 -4.32 14.05 23.70
C GLN A 45 -4.97 14.00 25.10
N ASP A 46 -4.80 15.04 25.92
CA ASP A 46 -5.29 15.07 27.30
C ASP A 46 -5.51 16.50 27.80
N GLY A 47 -6.76 16.95 27.84
CA GLY A 47 -7.16 18.28 28.37
C GLY A 47 -6.97 18.44 29.86
N THR A 48 -6.67 17.37 30.61
CA THR A 48 -6.38 17.46 32.06
C THR A 48 -4.92 17.78 32.36
N PHE A 49 -4.05 17.72 31.39
CA PHE A 49 -2.60 17.87 31.60
C PHE A 49 -2.07 16.92 32.69
N ALA A 50 -2.32 15.62 32.49
CA ALA A 50 -2.01 14.55 33.45
C ALA A 50 -2.68 14.76 34.83
N GLY A 51 -3.92 15.20 34.84
CA GLY A 51 -4.71 15.41 36.05
C GLY A 51 -4.45 16.73 36.80
N ASN A 52 -3.61 17.63 36.24
CA ASN A 52 -3.30 18.92 36.89
C ASN A 52 -4.36 20.01 36.59
N LYS A 53 -5.27 19.78 35.67
CA LYS A 53 -6.35 20.70 35.29
C LYS A 53 -7.68 19.94 35.15
N THR A 54 -8.79 20.68 35.22
CA THR A 54 -10.08 20.15 34.82
C THR A 54 -10.16 20.17 33.29
N ALA A 55 -10.54 19.07 32.67
CA ALA A 55 -10.68 18.99 31.22
C ALA A 55 -11.69 20.03 30.71
N GLY A 56 -11.36 20.74 29.64
CA GLY A 56 -12.26 21.70 28.98
C GLY A 56 -13.32 21.00 28.12
N GLY A 57 -13.02 19.80 27.64
CA GLY A 57 -13.92 19.02 26.77
C GLY A 57 -13.97 19.53 25.33
N ASN A 58 -13.05 20.38 24.95
CA ASN A 58 -13.02 20.99 23.62
C ASN A 58 -12.33 20.07 22.60
N SER A 59 -12.81 20.08 21.37
CA SER A 59 -12.25 19.35 20.24
C SER A 59 -11.82 20.32 19.13
N ASP A 60 -11.02 19.82 18.19
CA ASP A 60 -10.68 20.57 16.98
C ASP A 60 -11.86 20.64 15.98
N ALA A 61 -11.65 21.32 14.86
CA ALA A 61 -12.66 21.50 13.82
C ALA A 61 -13.14 20.17 13.19
N ASN A 62 -12.37 19.09 13.32
CA ASN A 62 -12.71 17.75 12.85
C ASN A 62 -13.37 16.88 13.94
N GLY A 63 -13.57 17.41 15.13
CA GLY A 63 -14.17 16.71 16.26
C GLY A 63 -13.19 15.83 17.04
N TYR A 64 -11.87 15.96 16.78
CA TYR A 64 -10.84 15.18 17.48
C TYR A 64 -10.18 15.98 18.58
N GLY A 65 -9.57 15.24 19.50
CA GLY A 65 -8.79 15.80 20.56
C GLY A 65 -9.56 16.08 21.84
N ASN A 66 -8.80 16.49 22.86
CA ASN A 66 -9.30 16.93 24.16
C ASN A 66 -8.45 18.12 24.61
N PHE A 67 -8.91 19.33 24.30
CA PHE A 67 -8.22 20.57 24.63
C PHE A 67 -8.77 21.18 25.91
N LEU A 68 -7.90 21.86 26.66
CA LEU A 68 -8.29 22.60 27.84
C LEU A 68 -9.08 23.84 27.48
N TYR A 69 -8.64 24.55 26.44
CA TYR A 69 -9.25 25.78 25.94
C TYR A 69 -10.11 25.50 24.71
N ASP A 70 -11.09 26.37 24.48
CA ASP A 70 -11.83 26.39 23.23
C ASP A 70 -10.92 26.88 22.11
N ILE A 71 -10.83 26.12 21.02
CA ILE A 71 -10.02 26.44 19.84
C ILE A 71 -10.90 26.62 18.60
N SER A 72 -12.21 26.83 18.77
CA SER A 72 -13.17 26.97 17.67
C SER A 72 -12.84 28.15 16.73
N ASP A 73 -12.25 29.22 17.26
CA ASP A 73 -11.81 30.37 16.47
C ASP A 73 -10.51 30.10 15.68
N HIS A 74 -9.89 28.96 15.89
CA HIS A 74 -8.66 28.54 15.25
C HIS A 74 -8.83 27.21 14.47
N PRO A 75 -9.61 27.18 13.39
CA PRO A 75 -9.96 25.93 12.68
C PRO A 75 -8.72 25.19 12.05
N SER A 76 -7.58 25.85 11.99
CA SER A 76 -6.33 25.25 11.56
C SER A 76 -5.54 24.54 12.67
N PHE A 77 -5.99 24.65 13.93
CA PHE A 77 -5.37 23.97 15.06
C PHE A 77 -6.02 22.60 15.18
N LEU A 78 -5.29 21.57 14.77
CA LEU A 78 -5.77 20.20 14.76
C LEU A 78 -5.06 19.36 15.81
N ALA A 79 -5.78 18.45 16.45
CA ALA A 79 -5.21 17.48 17.35
C ALA A 79 -4.18 16.60 16.61
N MET A 80 -3.07 16.30 17.29
CA MET A 80 -2.07 15.36 16.76
C MET A 80 -2.55 13.93 16.94
N CYS A 81 -3.37 13.48 16.01
CA CYS A 81 -3.94 12.15 15.99
C CYS A 81 -4.02 11.60 14.56
N THR A 82 -4.22 10.29 14.44
CA THR A 82 -4.31 9.64 13.12
C THR A 82 -5.50 10.11 12.31
N GLY A 83 -6.60 10.54 12.94
CA GLY A 83 -7.78 11.07 12.25
C GLY A 83 -7.54 12.39 11.51
N ASN A 84 -6.53 13.15 11.94
CA ASN A 84 -6.12 14.42 11.30
C ASN A 84 -4.97 14.26 10.31
N LEU A 85 -4.45 13.06 10.12
CA LEU A 85 -3.46 12.82 9.07
C LEU A 85 -4.12 12.95 7.70
N PRO A 86 -3.45 13.54 6.73
CA PRO A 86 -3.95 13.51 5.35
C PRO A 86 -4.11 12.06 4.91
N THR A 87 -5.22 11.78 4.24
CA THR A 87 -5.41 10.49 3.59
C THR A 87 -4.23 10.23 2.65
N PRO A 88 -3.55 9.09 2.74
CA PRO A 88 -2.47 8.76 1.81
C PRO A 88 -2.96 8.90 0.36
N ALA A 89 -2.10 9.40 -0.52
CA ALA A 89 -2.46 9.64 -1.93
C ALA A 89 -2.99 8.38 -2.64
N ALA A 90 -2.64 7.19 -2.13
CA ALA A 90 -3.17 5.89 -2.59
C ALA A 90 -4.57 5.56 -2.05
N ASN A 91 -5.19 6.44 -1.25
CA ASN A 91 -6.49 6.22 -0.64
C ASN A 91 -7.39 7.45 -0.85
N THR A 92 -7.75 7.73 -2.09
CA THR A 92 -8.57 8.88 -2.48
C THR A 92 -10.08 8.65 -2.35
N ALA A 93 -10.51 7.44 -1.99
CA ALA A 93 -11.90 7.10 -1.67
C ALA A 93 -11.95 6.34 -0.35
N GLU A 94 -12.97 6.57 0.47
CA GLU A 94 -13.16 5.95 1.80
C GLU A 94 -13.14 4.41 1.80
N ASP A 95 -13.19 3.79 0.62
CA ASP A 95 -13.25 2.34 0.43
C ASP A 95 -12.04 1.75 -0.34
N GLU A 96 -10.99 2.53 -0.60
CA GLU A 96 -9.88 2.12 -1.47
C GLU A 96 -8.51 2.05 -0.77
N GLY A 97 -8.43 1.37 0.39
CA GLY A 97 -7.15 1.10 1.06
C GLY A 97 -6.19 0.25 0.22
N PRO A 98 -4.87 0.30 0.48
CA PRO A 98 -3.86 -0.49 -0.24
C PRO A 98 -4.18 -1.98 -0.34
N TYR A 99 -4.90 -2.52 0.64
CA TYR A 99 -5.34 -3.92 0.66
C TYR A 99 -6.34 -4.29 -0.45
N LYS A 100 -6.93 -3.31 -1.14
CA LYS A 100 -7.79 -3.53 -2.31
C LYS A 100 -7.01 -3.79 -3.61
N TYR A 101 -5.70 -3.57 -3.58
CA TYR A 101 -4.83 -3.68 -4.74
C TYR A 101 -3.64 -4.59 -4.52
N PHE A 102 -3.26 -4.78 -3.26
CA PHE A 102 -2.20 -5.71 -2.86
C PHE A 102 -2.55 -6.38 -1.56
N ALA A 103 -2.55 -7.71 -1.54
CA ALA A 103 -2.78 -8.50 -0.34
C ALA A 103 -1.89 -9.75 -0.31
N PRO A 104 -1.06 -9.92 0.73
CA PRO A 104 -0.44 -11.20 1.02
C PRO A 104 -1.47 -12.12 1.67
N LYS A 105 -1.43 -13.41 1.31
CA LYS A 105 -2.31 -14.43 1.91
C LYS A 105 -1.50 -15.64 2.34
N LEU A 106 -1.69 -16.07 3.57
CA LEU A 106 -1.19 -17.34 4.09
C LEU A 106 -2.27 -18.39 3.98
N TYR A 107 -1.90 -19.59 3.55
CA TYR A 107 -2.82 -20.73 3.52
C TYR A 107 -2.06 -22.03 3.77
N THR A 108 -2.82 -23.08 4.08
CA THR A 108 -2.31 -24.45 4.22
C THR A 108 -2.89 -25.28 3.07
N GLY A 109 -2.03 -26.02 2.40
CA GLY A 109 -2.44 -26.93 1.36
C GLY A 109 -3.27 -28.09 1.92
N ASP A 110 -4.20 -28.62 1.14
CA ASP A 110 -5.03 -29.78 1.46
C ASP A 110 -4.78 -30.99 0.55
N GLY A 111 -3.95 -30.81 -0.49
CA GLY A 111 -3.64 -31.83 -1.49
C GLY A 111 -4.82 -32.16 -2.40
N ALA A 112 -5.93 -31.47 -2.31
CA ALA A 112 -7.09 -31.69 -3.16
C ALA A 112 -6.87 -31.18 -4.59
N SER A 113 -7.61 -31.71 -5.54
CA SER A 113 -7.56 -31.27 -6.93
C SER A 113 -8.07 -29.83 -7.13
N THR A 114 -8.65 -29.23 -6.09
CA THR A 114 -9.14 -27.85 -6.09
C THR A 114 -9.17 -27.32 -4.67
N LEU A 115 -8.39 -26.27 -4.40
CA LEU A 115 -8.40 -25.51 -3.15
C LEU A 115 -8.66 -24.03 -3.46
N ALA A 116 -9.73 -23.47 -2.90
CA ALA A 116 -10.05 -22.05 -3.04
C ALA A 116 -9.33 -21.22 -1.97
N ILE A 117 -8.61 -20.20 -2.40
CA ILE A 117 -7.95 -19.21 -1.55
C ILE A 117 -8.74 -17.92 -1.67
N THR A 118 -9.44 -17.53 -0.60
CA THR A 118 -10.39 -16.40 -0.58
C THR A 118 -10.02 -15.34 0.45
N GLY A 119 -10.74 -14.22 0.44
CA GLY A 119 -10.56 -13.11 1.38
C GLY A 119 -9.47 -12.12 0.96
N LEU A 120 -9.22 -11.99 -0.34
CA LEU A 120 -8.39 -10.91 -0.90
C LEU A 120 -9.18 -9.62 -1.10
N GLN A 121 -10.51 -9.71 -1.20
CA GLN A 121 -11.44 -8.62 -1.51
C GLN A 121 -11.29 -8.05 -2.94
N PHE A 122 -10.52 -8.71 -3.78
CA PHE A 122 -10.37 -8.39 -5.19
C PHE A 122 -9.99 -9.64 -5.99
N GLN A 123 -10.20 -9.59 -7.30
CA GLN A 123 -9.60 -10.55 -8.22
C GLN A 123 -8.13 -10.19 -8.41
N PRO A 124 -7.19 -11.08 -8.11
CA PRO A 124 -5.79 -10.83 -8.41
C PRO A 124 -5.54 -10.94 -9.91
N ASP A 125 -4.66 -10.09 -10.42
CA ASP A 125 -4.17 -10.12 -11.80
C ASP A 125 -2.75 -10.63 -11.90
N TRP A 126 -1.99 -10.52 -10.82
CA TRP A 126 -0.68 -11.15 -10.66
C TRP A 126 -0.61 -11.81 -9.30
N THR A 127 -0.27 -13.10 -9.28
CA THR A 127 -0.14 -13.92 -8.09
C THR A 127 1.22 -14.60 -8.06
N TRP A 128 1.94 -14.36 -6.99
CA TRP A 128 3.22 -15.01 -6.69
C TRP A 128 3.04 -15.96 -5.52
N ILE A 129 3.27 -17.27 -5.72
CA ILE A 129 3.09 -18.32 -4.70
C ILE A 129 4.44 -18.90 -4.30
N LYS A 130 4.63 -19.15 -3.01
CA LYS A 130 5.79 -19.87 -2.47
C LYS A 130 5.38 -20.82 -1.36
N ASN A 131 5.85 -22.06 -1.49
CA ASN A 131 5.84 -23.02 -0.40
C ASN A 131 6.81 -22.58 0.69
N ARG A 132 6.37 -22.54 1.94
CA ARG A 132 7.16 -22.07 3.08
C ARG A 132 7.86 -23.20 3.84
N ASP A 133 7.46 -24.45 3.62
CA ASP A 133 7.96 -25.63 4.33
C ASP A 133 9.01 -26.38 3.50
N THR A 134 9.02 -26.18 2.16
CA THR A 134 9.94 -26.88 1.25
C THR A 134 10.66 -25.91 0.31
N THR A 135 11.64 -26.46 -0.45
CA THR A 135 12.44 -25.71 -1.42
C THR A 135 11.80 -25.65 -2.81
N ASP A 136 10.51 -25.93 -2.93
CA ASP A 136 9.79 -25.82 -4.21
C ASP A 136 9.97 -24.44 -4.85
N ALA A 137 9.99 -24.44 -6.18
CA ALA A 137 10.15 -23.23 -6.98
C ALA A 137 9.10 -22.16 -6.66
N HIS A 138 9.50 -20.90 -6.79
CA HIS A 138 8.56 -19.79 -6.82
C HIS A 138 7.70 -19.84 -8.08
N MET A 139 6.40 -19.65 -7.92
CA MET A 139 5.42 -19.71 -8.99
C MET A 139 4.78 -18.35 -9.23
N PHE A 140 4.79 -17.90 -10.49
CA PHE A 140 4.15 -16.68 -10.92
C PHE A 140 3.04 -16.97 -11.92
N PHE A 141 1.91 -16.34 -11.70
CA PHE A 141 0.75 -16.42 -12.59
C PHE A 141 0.21 -15.01 -12.81
N ASP A 142 -0.31 -14.76 -13.99
CA ASP A 142 -1.02 -13.52 -14.28
C ASP A 142 -2.24 -13.76 -15.16
N SER A 143 -3.20 -12.83 -15.04
CA SER A 143 -4.47 -12.91 -15.76
C SER A 143 -4.36 -12.55 -17.25
N SER A 144 -3.22 -12.00 -17.68
CA SER A 144 -2.98 -11.69 -19.10
C SER A 144 -2.66 -12.93 -19.90
N ARG A 145 -1.82 -13.83 -19.36
CA ARG A 145 -1.39 -15.07 -20.02
C ARG A 145 -2.39 -16.20 -19.80
N GLY A 146 -3.04 -16.21 -18.65
CA GLY A 146 -4.00 -17.24 -18.27
C GLY A 146 -3.57 -18.07 -17.06
N VAL A 147 -4.52 -18.83 -16.54
CA VAL A 147 -4.38 -19.51 -15.25
C VAL A 147 -3.37 -20.64 -15.24
N THR A 148 -3.15 -21.31 -16.37
CA THR A 148 -2.25 -22.47 -16.43
C THR A 148 -0.83 -22.12 -16.86
N GLU A 149 -0.62 -20.88 -17.29
CA GLU A 149 0.67 -20.39 -17.78
C GLU A 149 1.54 -19.94 -16.61
N ARG A 150 2.39 -20.85 -16.14
CA ARG A 150 3.27 -20.60 -15.02
C ARG A 150 4.63 -20.07 -15.45
N LEU A 151 5.17 -19.13 -14.70
CA LEU A 151 6.60 -18.79 -14.71
C LEU A 151 7.23 -19.24 -13.39
N THR A 152 8.47 -19.71 -13.47
CA THR A 152 9.30 -20.02 -12.30
C THR A 152 10.58 -19.21 -12.36
N ILE A 153 11.12 -18.80 -11.21
CA ILE A 153 12.35 -17.99 -11.18
C ILE A 153 13.59 -18.84 -11.50
N ASP A 154 13.56 -20.08 -11.09
CA ASP A 154 14.70 -21.00 -11.05
C ASP A 154 14.90 -21.83 -12.32
N THR A 155 14.01 -21.75 -13.27
CA THR A 155 14.10 -22.47 -14.56
C THR A 155 13.86 -21.53 -15.73
N ALA A 156 14.46 -21.82 -16.87
CA ALA A 156 14.30 -21.02 -18.09
C ALA A 156 12.96 -21.28 -18.81
N VAL A 157 12.15 -22.20 -18.33
CA VAL A 157 10.98 -22.67 -19.08
C VAL A 157 9.70 -22.07 -18.51
N GLU A 158 8.98 -21.32 -19.33
CA GLU A 158 7.54 -21.14 -19.17
C GLU A 158 6.85 -22.49 -19.38
N GLY A 159 5.85 -22.79 -18.57
CA GLY A 159 5.17 -24.08 -18.65
C GLY A 159 3.69 -23.97 -18.44
N THR A 160 2.95 -24.75 -19.23
CA THR A 160 1.52 -24.94 -19.01
C THR A 160 1.29 -26.09 -18.04
N ASP A 161 0.59 -25.85 -16.95
CA ASP A 161 0.30 -26.85 -15.94
C ASP A 161 -1.10 -26.64 -15.34
N ALA A 162 -2.02 -27.54 -15.71
CA ALA A 162 -3.42 -27.45 -15.31
C ALA A 162 -3.66 -27.76 -13.82
N ASP A 163 -2.68 -28.30 -13.12
CA ASP A 163 -2.79 -28.63 -11.69
C ASP A 163 -2.20 -27.55 -10.76
N THR A 164 -1.69 -26.46 -11.32
CA THR A 164 -1.21 -25.30 -10.57
C THR A 164 -2.36 -24.33 -10.26
N LEU A 165 -2.36 -23.12 -10.83
CA LEU A 165 -3.46 -22.18 -10.68
C LEU A 165 -4.61 -22.55 -11.65
N LYS A 166 -5.83 -22.64 -11.14
CA LYS A 166 -7.01 -23.07 -11.92
C LYS A 166 -7.94 -21.92 -12.28
N SER A 167 -8.05 -20.92 -11.44
CA SER A 167 -8.88 -19.75 -11.71
C SER A 167 -8.49 -18.55 -10.87
N PHE A 168 -8.65 -17.37 -11.42
CA PHE A 168 -8.80 -16.13 -10.67
C PHE A 168 -10.28 -15.93 -10.35
N THR A 169 -10.59 -15.52 -9.11
CA THR A 169 -11.96 -15.28 -8.66
C THR A 169 -12.11 -13.84 -8.15
N SER A 170 -13.32 -13.36 -8.00
CA SER A 170 -13.58 -11.99 -7.53
C SER A 170 -13.04 -11.68 -6.13
N ASP A 171 -12.67 -12.72 -5.36
CA ASP A 171 -12.18 -12.58 -3.97
C ASP A 171 -10.90 -13.38 -3.73
N GLY A 172 -10.20 -13.78 -4.79
CA GLY A 172 -9.00 -14.60 -4.66
C GLY A 172 -8.70 -15.45 -5.88
N PHE A 173 -8.29 -16.70 -5.64
CA PHE A 173 -7.92 -17.63 -6.70
C PHE A 173 -8.11 -19.08 -6.24
N THR A 174 -8.04 -20.01 -7.20
CA THR A 174 -8.13 -21.45 -6.93
C THR A 174 -6.88 -22.15 -7.44
N VAL A 175 -6.31 -23.04 -6.64
CA VAL A 175 -5.17 -23.90 -7.03
C VAL A 175 -5.57 -25.35 -7.16
N GLY A 176 -4.82 -26.10 -7.95
CA GLY A 176 -4.95 -27.55 -8.09
C GLY A 176 -4.09 -28.33 -7.10
N ALA A 177 -3.67 -29.55 -7.46
CA ALA A 177 -2.95 -30.48 -6.58
C ALA A 177 -1.41 -30.41 -6.72
N ASP A 178 -0.86 -29.49 -7.54
CA ASP A 178 0.60 -29.37 -7.74
C ASP A 178 1.29 -29.06 -6.41
N VAL A 179 2.38 -29.75 -6.13
CA VAL A 179 3.14 -29.66 -4.87
C VAL A 179 3.66 -28.24 -4.59
N LYS A 180 3.92 -27.45 -5.62
CA LYS A 180 4.38 -26.05 -5.48
C LYS A 180 3.28 -25.10 -4.99
N CYS A 181 2.01 -25.53 -5.08
CA CYS A 181 0.84 -24.73 -4.73
C CYS A 181 -0.03 -25.35 -3.63
N ASN A 182 -0.08 -26.69 -3.48
CA ASN A 182 -1.11 -27.31 -2.64
C ASN A 182 -0.74 -28.71 -2.09
N THR A 183 0.46 -28.94 -1.62
CA THR A 183 0.75 -30.18 -0.86
C THR A 183 -0.03 -30.21 0.44
N ASN A 184 -0.61 -31.35 0.77
CA ASN A 184 -1.39 -31.52 2.00
C ASN A 184 -0.56 -31.18 3.25
N THR A 185 -1.12 -30.35 4.12
CA THR A 185 -0.55 -29.84 5.39
C THR A 185 0.62 -28.86 5.29
N GLU A 186 1.20 -28.65 4.10
CA GLU A 186 2.27 -27.67 3.90
C GLU A 186 1.72 -26.25 3.88
N LYS A 187 2.56 -25.29 4.29
CA LYS A 187 2.22 -23.90 4.44
C LYS A 187 2.72 -23.08 3.24
N TYR A 188 1.87 -22.24 2.76
CA TYR A 188 2.13 -21.38 1.61
C TYR A 188 1.96 -19.90 1.96
N VAL A 189 2.57 -19.08 1.15
CA VAL A 189 2.30 -17.64 1.07
C VAL A 189 2.04 -17.29 -0.39
N SER A 190 1.05 -16.44 -0.61
CA SER A 190 0.89 -15.75 -1.89
C SER A 190 0.94 -14.24 -1.70
N TRP A 191 1.53 -13.55 -2.67
CA TRP A 191 1.46 -12.11 -2.83
C TRP A 191 0.62 -11.83 -4.07
N ASN A 192 -0.38 -10.99 -3.94
CA ASN A 192 -1.42 -10.82 -4.93
C ASN A 192 -1.59 -9.35 -5.25
N TRP A 193 -1.59 -9.01 -6.53
CA TRP A 193 -1.79 -7.66 -7.04
C TRP A 193 -3.01 -7.61 -7.94
N LYS A 194 -3.82 -6.58 -7.76
CA LYS A 194 -4.88 -6.20 -8.67
C LYS A 194 -4.32 -5.19 -9.67
N ILE A 195 -4.66 -5.36 -10.94
CA ILE A 195 -4.27 -4.45 -12.02
C ILE A 195 -5.53 -4.03 -12.80
N ASN A 196 -5.91 -4.74 -13.85
CA ASN A 196 -7.00 -4.36 -14.74
C ASN A 196 -7.92 -5.55 -15.13
N GLY A 197 -8.04 -6.54 -14.25
CA GLY A 197 -8.95 -7.67 -14.41
C GLY A 197 -8.68 -8.54 -15.64
N GLY A 198 -7.42 -8.67 -16.07
CA GLY A 198 -7.03 -9.39 -17.27
C GLY A 198 -7.27 -8.62 -18.58
N THR A 199 -7.76 -7.37 -18.51
CA THR A 199 -7.95 -6.54 -19.72
C THR A 199 -6.60 -6.04 -20.21
N THR A 200 -6.28 -6.30 -21.47
CA THR A 200 -5.01 -5.94 -22.11
C THR A 200 -5.23 -4.97 -23.27
N SER A 201 -4.17 -4.21 -23.59
CA SER A 201 -4.04 -3.42 -24.81
C SER A 201 -2.84 -3.91 -25.63
N SER A 202 -2.91 -3.78 -26.94
CA SER A 202 -1.79 -4.07 -27.84
C SER A 202 -1.14 -2.76 -28.24
N GLU A 203 0.20 -2.69 -28.05
CA GLU A 203 0.97 -1.49 -28.34
C GLU A 203 1.94 -1.77 -29.50
N THR A 204 1.98 -0.85 -30.44
CA THR A 204 2.76 -0.98 -31.68
C THR A 204 3.69 0.20 -31.96
N ASP A 205 3.68 1.21 -31.08
CA ASP A 205 4.47 2.44 -31.26
C ASP A 205 5.94 2.29 -30.83
N GLY A 206 6.27 1.20 -30.11
CA GLY A 206 7.63 0.83 -29.77
C GLY A 206 8.36 0.09 -30.90
N GLY A 207 9.63 -0.21 -30.68
CA GLY A 207 10.42 -1.05 -31.60
C GLY A 207 9.99 -2.52 -31.61
N ILE A 208 9.34 -2.97 -30.54
CA ILE A 208 8.72 -4.30 -30.41
C ILE A 208 7.26 -4.13 -30.01
N ASN A 209 6.39 -4.91 -30.66
CA ASN A 209 4.98 -4.96 -30.30
C ASN A 209 4.82 -5.63 -28.93
N THR A 210 4.02 -5.01 -28.06
CA THR A 210 3.74 -5.51 -26.73
C THR A 210 2.25 -5.69 -26.50
N THR A 211 1.89 -6.57 -25.57
CA THR A 211 0.55 -6.67 -25.00
C THR A 211 0.66 -6.31 -23.53
N CYS A 212 -0.01 -5.25 -23.12
CA CYS A 212 0.09 -4.68 -21.77
C CYS A 212 -1.23 -4.84 -21.01
N GLN A 213 -1.13 -5.31 -19.76
CA GLN A 213 -2.17 -5.13 -18.75
C GLN A 213 -1.65 -4.10 -17.75
N THR A 214 -2.25 -2.92 -17.70
CA THR A 214 -1.71 -1.78 -16.96
C THR A 214 -2.73 -1.13 -16.04
N ASP A 215 -2.29 -0.78 -14.85
CA ASP A 215 -2.90 0.19 -13.97
C ASP A 215 -1.90 1.35 -13.76
N ALA A 216 -2.03 2.39 -14.57
CA ALA A 216 -1.10 3.52 -14.55
C ALA A 216 -1.23 4.35 -13.26
N ASP A 217 -2.42 4.43 -12.67
CA ASP A 217 -2.66 5.17 -11.42
C ASP A 217 -1.91 4.53 -10.25
N ARG A 218 -1.71 3.21 -10.29
CA ARG A 218 -0.99 2.45 -9.27
C ARG A 218 0.42 2.07 -9.66
N GLY A 219 0.82 2.43 -10.89
CA GLY A 219 2.19 2.27 -11.36
C GLY A 219 2.62 0.82 -11.61
N ILE A 220 1.69 -0.06 -12.03
CA ILE A 220 1.99 -1.47 -12.32
C ILE A 220 1.56 -1.86 -13.73
N SER A 221 2.42 -2.60 -14.43
CA SER A 221 2.12 -3.13 -15.76
C SER A 221 2.71 -4.53 -15.94
N ILE A 222 1.92 -5.43 -16.51
CA ILE A 222 2.36 -6.73 -17.01
C ILE A 222 2.49 -6.62 -18.52
N ILE A 223 3.65 -7.00 -19.04
CA ILE A 223 3.97 -6.82 -20.46
C ILE A 223 4.36 -8.17 -21.04
N GLN A 224 3.68 -8.55 -22.10
CA GLN A 224 4.06 -9.68 -22.94
C GLN A 224 4.66 -9.16 -24.24
N TYR A 225 5.76 -9.75 -24.68
CA TYR A 225 6.39 -9.42 -25.96
C TYR A 225 7.15 -10.62 -26.51
N ALA A 226 7.37 -10.63 -27.81
CA ALA A 226 8.27 -11.55 -28.46
C ALA A 226 9.57 -10.81 -28.79
N GLY A 227 10.71 -11.35 -28.39
CA GLY A 227 12.01 -10.81 -28.77
C GLY A 227 12.19 -10.86 -30.29
N ASP A 228 12.82 -9.85 -30.86
CA ASP A 228 13.07 -9.74 -32.31
C ASP A 228 14.33 -10.50 -32.77
N GLY A 229 15.11 -11.02 -31.80
CA GLY A 229 16.38 -11.69 -32.05
C GLY A 229 17.48 -10.77 -32.59
N GLY A 230 17.24 -9.47 -32.62
CA GLY A 230 18.18 -8.44 -33.06
C GLY A 230 19.30 -8.17 -32.07
N SER A 231 20.32 -7.47 -32.54
CA SER A 231 21.48 -7.03 -31.72
C SER A 231 21.44 -5.54 -31.38
N SER A 232 20.39 -4.85 -31.78
CA SER A 232 20.18 -3.40 -31.52
C SER A 232 19.25 -3.18 -30.36
N ASP A 233 19.41 -2.04 -29.68
CA ASP A 233 18.46 -1.60 -28.65
C ASP A 233 17.09 -1.37 -29.26
N VAL A 234 16.07 -1.88 -28.60
CA VAL A 234 14.67 -1.69 -28.99
C VAL A 234 13.86 -1.11 -27.85
N THR A 235 12.82 -0.38 -28.17
CA THR A 235 11.89 0.20 -27.21
C THR A 235 10.65 -0.66 -27.09
N MET A 236 10.09 -0.72 -25.89
CA MET A 236 8.83 -1.40 -25.58
C MET A 236 7.90 -0.42 -24.85
N GLU A 237 6.66 -0.38 -25.28
CA GLU A 237 5.61 0.33 -24.57
C GLU A 237 5.18 -0.44 -23.32
N HIS A 238 4.90 0.28 -22.25
CA HIS A 238 4.48 -0.28 -20.96
C HIS A 238 3.28 0.43 -20.33
N ASN A 239 2.81 1.51 -20.92
CA ASN A 239 1.60 2.28 -20.56
C ASN A 239 1.55 2.87 -19.14
N LEU A 240 2.68 2.95 -18.42
CA LEU A 240 2.72 3.53 -17.07
C LEU A 240 2.68 5.06 -17.07
N GLY A 241 2.95 5.71 -18.21
CA GLY A 241 3.07 7.17 -18.28
C GLY A 241 4.28 7.76 -17.55
N ALA A 242 5.07 6.94 -16.87
CA ALA A 242 6.26 7.32 -16.14
C ALA A 242 7.33 6.22 -16.23
N LYS A 243 8.60 6.57 -16.01
CA LYS A 243 9.70 5.60 -16.02
C LYS A 243 9.50 4.56 -14.91
N PRO A 244 9.55 3.24 -15.22
CA PRO A 244 9.50 2.21 -14.19
C PRO A 244 10.74 2.27 -13.29
N GLU A 245 10.54 2.06 -11.99
CA GLU A 245 11.61 2.02 -10.99
C GLU A 245 11.99 0.59 -10.59
N PHE A 246 11.12 -0.37 -10.88
CA PHE A 246 11.35 -1.79 -10.63
C PHE A 246 10.88 -2.60 -11.85
N LEU A 247 11.71 -3.59 -12.25
CA LEU A 247 11.44 -4.43 -13.42
C LEU A 247 11.77 -5.88 -13.09
N ILE A 248 10.86 -6.79 -13.42
CA ILE A 248 11.11 -8.24 -13.47
C ILE A 248 10.98 -8.66 -14.92
N MET A 249 12.00 -9.31 -15.44
CA MET A 249 11.97 -9.89 -16.79
C MET A 249 12.17 -11.39 -16.69
N LYS A 250 11.42 -12.13 -17.50
CA LYS A 250 11.53 -13.57 -17.59
C LYS A 250 11.29 -14.02 -19.04
N ASP A 251 12.18 -14.82 -19.53
CA ASP A 251 12.11 -15.56 -20.79
C ASP A 251 11.66 -17.00 -20.51
#